data_f4881a2664536e7b65d4dd4b5981e97a
#
_entry.id   f4881a2664536e7b65d4dd4b5981e97a
#
_cell.length_a   1.000
_cell.length_b   1.000
_cell.length_c   1.000
_cell.angle_alpha   90.00
_cell.angle_beta   90.00
_cell.angle_gamma   90.00
#
_symmetry.space_group_name_H-M   'P 1'
#
loop_
_entity.id
_entity.type
_entity.pdbx_description
1 polymer ?
#
loop_
_entity_poly.entity_id
_entity_poly.type
_entity_poly.pdbx_seq_one_letter_code
_entity_poly.pdbx_strand_id
1 'polypeptide(L)'
;MSKDLHQRDAAQARSSKLLLAMGIIVLLGALAYFILTLVVNRRTPANPDTTYTAENGVTVSYESGIWPVCEMTEDVTLGHALELASAADSSDANYQVVLFQRGDKDTYSDFIQQSESDLKEAYGVISPRKVNLSVDGATVTAVRCDIQAYYAVLATITYDSGDVVYVSGLTKLASISDIVNLVESVRLS
;
A
#
# COMPACT_ATOMS: atom_id res chain seq x y z
N MET A 1 15.35 66.39 -10.95
CA MET A 1 15.05 65.26 -11.89
C MET A 1 15.98 64.08 -11.75
N SER A 2 17.16 64.17 -11.20
CA SER A 2 18.10 63.00 -11.08
C SER A 2 17.87 62.09 -9.86
N LYS A 3 17.34 62.59 -8.73
CA LYS A 3 17.11 61.79 -7.49
C LYS A 3 15.99 60.76 -7.59
N ASP A 4 14.97 61.05 -8.37
CA ASP A 4 13.80 60.15 -8.52
C ASP A 4 14.08 58.90 -9.36
N LEU A 5 15.03 58.99 -10.30
CA LEU A 5 15.47 57.85 -11.11
C LEU A 5 16.26 56.84 -10.26
N HIS A 6 17.17 57.31 -9.42
CA HIS A 6 17.96 56.40 -8.55
C HIS A 6 17.10 55.71 -7.46
N GLN A 7 16.03 56.34 -6.99
CA GLN A 7 15.11 55.74 -6.06
C GLN A 7 14.26 54.67 -6.71
N ARG A 8 13.82 54.84 -7.95
CA ARG A 8 13.07 53.82 -8.73
C ARG A 8 13.94 52.60 -9.04
N ASP A 9 15.16 52.79 -9.46
CA ASP A 9 16.11 51.70 -9.75
C ASP A 9 16.43 50.87 -8.49
N ALA A 10 16.61 51.53 -7.35
CA ALA A 10 16.84 50.86 -6.09
C ALA A 10 15.62 50.07 -5.55
N ALA A 11 14.41 50.59 -5.77
CA ALA A 11 13.16 49.89 -5.41
C ALA A 11 12.93 48.67 -6.30
N GLN A 12 13.18 48.82 -7.61
CA GLN A 12 13.05 47.74 -8.60
C GLN A 12 14.08 46.61 -8.37
N ALA A 13 15.32 46.97 -8.01
CA ALA A 13 16.35 46.01 -7.62
C ALA A 13 16.05 45.26 -6.32
N ARG A 14 15.38 45.90 -5.37
CA ARG A 14 14.92 45.24 -4.13
C ARG A 14 13.77 44.27 -4.39
N SER A 15 12.78 44.66 -5.22
CA SER A 15 11.66 43.80 -5.58
C SER A 15 12.10 42.56 -6.37
N SER A 16 13.05 42.70 -7.29
CA SER A 16 13.59 41.56 -8.05
C SER A 16 14.39 40.58 -7.18
N LYS A 17 15.15 41.07 -6.20
CA LYS A 17 15.85 40.22 -5.23
C LYS A 17 14.86 39.47 -4.32
N LEU A 18 13.77 40.10 -3.93
CA LEU A 18 12.73 39.50 -3.09
C LEU A 18 11.98 38.41 -3.87
N LEU A 19 11.65 38.65 -5.12
CA LEU A 19 11.02 37.67 -6.01
C LEU A 19 11.95 36.48 -6.26
N LEU A 20 13.25 36.72 -6.46
CA LEU A 20 14.24 35.65 -6.60
C LEU A 20 14.35 34.80 -5.33
N ALA A 21 14.39 35.43 -4.15
CA ALA A 21 14.43 34.73 -2.86
C ALA A 21 13.17 33.89 -2.64
N MET A 22 11.99 34.41 -2.95
CA MET A 22 10.73 33.66 -2.89
C MET A 22 10.74 32.48 -3.86
N GLY A 23 11.23 32.65 -5.08
CA GLY A 23 11.34 31.57 -6.07
C GLY A 23 12.27 30.44 -5.57
N ILE A 24 13.40 30.79 -4.96
CA ILE A 24 14.30 29.79 -4.37
C ILE A 24 13.65 29.03 -3.21
N ILE A 25 12.93 29.70 -2.33
CA ILE A 25 12.21 29.06 -1.20
C ILE A 25 11.17 28.06 -1.72
N VAL A 26 10.37 28.44 -2.73
CA VAL A 26 9.36 27.56 -3.34
C VAL A 26 10.04 26.36 -3.98
N LEU A 27 11.13 26.57 -4.71
CA LEU A 27 11.87 25.48 -5.36
C LEU A 27 12.46 24.49 -4.35
N LEU A 28 13.04 25.01 -3.27
CA LEU A 28 13.58 24.17 -2.18
C LEU A 28 12.47 23.40 -1.46
N GLY A 29 11.30 24.03 -1.23
CA GLY A 29 10.14 23.39 -0.66
C GLY A 29 9.61 22.25 -1.55
N ALA A 30 9.51 22.50 -2.86
CA ALA A 30 9.09 21.48 -3.83
C ALA A 30 10.11 20.32 -3.91
N LEU A 31 11.40 20.61 -3.88
CA LEU A 31 12.47 19.60 -3.88
C LEU A 31 12.43 18.77 -2.60
N ALA A 32 12.27 19.39 -1.44
CA ALA A 32 12.16 18.70 -0.16
C ALA A 32 10.91 17.78 -0.13
N TYR A 33 9.77 18.27 -0.64
CA TYR A 33 8.55 17.48 -0.77
C TYR A 33 8.76 16.28 -1.71
N PHE A 34 9.43 16.50 -2.86
CA PHE A 34 9.73 15.43 -3.80
C PHE A 34 10.67 14.36 -3.20
N ILE A 35 11.73 14.79 -2.49
CA ILE A 35 12.62 13.87 -1.78
C ILE A 35 11.86 13.10 -0.70
N LEU A 36 11.02 13.77 0.09
CA LEU A 36 10.21 13.14 1.11
C LEU A 36 9.27 12.07 0.51
N THR A 37 8.61 12.38 -0.60
CA THR A 37 7.73 11.41 -1.30
C THR A 37 8.52 10.23 -1.85
N LEU A 38 9.73 10.43 -2.37
CA LEU A 38 10.60 9.35 -2.83
C LEU A 38 11.08 8.46 -1.67
N VAL A 39 11.37 9.03 -0.51
CA VAL A 39 11.82 8.27 0.67
C VAL A 39 10.67 7.49 1.29
N VAL A 40 9.49 8.12 1.43
CA VAL A 40 8.29 7.47 2.00
C VAL A 40 7.75 6.37 1.08
N ASN A 41 7.88 6.53 -0.25
CA ASN A 41 7.43 5.51 -1.21
C ASN A 41 8.49 4.46 -1.56
N ARG A 42 9.69 4.50 -0.96
CA ARG A 42 10.65 3.41 -1.13
C ARG A 42 10.13 2.18 -0.40
N ARG A 43 9.87 1.12 -1.17
CA ARG A 43 9.57 -0.20 -0.61
C ARG A 43 10.78 -0.67 0.19
N THR A 44 10.55 -1.10 1.42
CA THR A 44 11.56 -1.82 2.19
C THR A 44 11.75 -3.18 1.51
N PRO A 45 12.99 -3.57 1.14
CA PRO A 45 13.21 -4.89 0.57
C PRO A 45 12.79 -5.98 1.54
N ALA A 46 12.10 -7.01 1.04
CA ALA A 46 11.78 -8.20 1.84
C ALA A 46 13.06 -8.97 2.18
N ASN A 47 13.12 -9.47 3.40
CA ASN A 47 14.16 -10.38 3.87
C ASN A 47 13.51 -11.59 4.56
N PRO A 48 12.78 -12.46 3.81
CA PRO A 48 12.03 -13.55 4.39
C PRO A 48 12.95 -14.56 5.07
N ASP A 49 12.61 -14.93 6.29
CA ASP A 49 13.30 -15.95 7.10
C ASP A 49 12.46 -17.21 7.29
N THR A 50 11.19 -17.18 6.91
CA THR A 50 10.22 -18.24 7.10
C THR A 50 9.40 -18.45 5.84
N THR A 51 9.07 -19.72 5.55
CA THR A 51 8.12 -20.11 4.50
C THR A 51 7.07 -21.02 5.08
N TYR A 52 5.82 -20.75 4.81
CA TYR A 52 4.68 -21.56 5.27
C TYR A 52 3.78 -21.93 4.09
N THR A 53 3.36 -23.20 4.07
CA THR A 53 2.37 -23.70 3.11
C THR A 53 1.11 -24.07 3.88
N ALA A 54 0.03 -23.40 3.56
CA ALA A 54 -1.27 -23.57 4.19
C ALA A 54 -2.02 -24.78 3.60
N GLU A 55 -3.04 -25.26 4.32
CA GLU A 55 -3.89 -26.37 3.88
C GLU A 55 -4.64 -26.07 2.59
N ASN A 56 -4.96 -24.78 2.32
CA ASN A 56 -5.57 -24.36 1.06
C ASN A 56 -4.58 -24.32 -0.13
N GLY A 57 -3.31 -24.75 0.07
CA GLY A 57 -2.27 -24.81 -0.96
C GLY A 57 -1.57 -23.48 -1.23
N VAL A 58 -1.90 -22.42 -0.50
CA VAL A 58 -1.19 -21.13 -0.58
C VAL A 58 0.13 -21.24 0.17
N THR A 59 1.22 -20.89 -0.48
CA THR A 59 2.56 -20.80 0.12
C THR A 59 2.99 -19.35 0.15
N VAL A 60 3.47 -18.88 1.32
CA VAL A 60 4.01 -17.52 1.52
C VAL A 60 5.39 -17.58 2.14
N SER A 61 6.26 -16.63 1.76
CA SER A 61 7.55 -16.41 2.40
C SER A 61 7.55 -15.04 3.07
N TYR A 62 7.87 -14.99 4.36
CA TYR A 62 7.71 -13.80 5.18
C TYR A 62 8.79 -13.64 6.24
N GLU A 63 8.88 -12.46 6.82
CA GLU A 63 9.72 -12.15 7.97
C GLU A 63 8.94 -12.44 9.26
N SER A 64 9.36 -13.46 10.01
CA SER A 64 8.67 -13.87 11.25
C SER A 64 8.63 -12.77 12.32
N GLY A 65 9.58 -11.82 12.28
CA GLY A 65 9.59 -10.65 13.14
C GLY A 65 8.52 -9.61 12.80
N ILE A 66 8.03 -9.59 11.56
CA ILE A 66 6.92 -8.71 11.12
C ILE A 66 5.57 -9.42 11.26
N TRP A 67 5.53 -10.72 10.94
CA TRP A 67 4.34 -11.56 10.89
C TRP A 67 4.44 -12.73 11.89
N PRO A 68 4.38 -12.47 13.21
CA PRO A 68 4.49 -13.51 14.23
C PRO A 68 3.26 -14.44 14.31
N VAL A 69 2.10 -14.03 13.77
CA VAL A 69 0.90 -14.85 13.66
C VAL A 69 0.79 -15.36 12.22
N CYS A 70 0.66 -16.68 12.06
CA CYS A 70 0.46 -17.34 10.78
C CYS A 70 -0.38 -18.59 11.01
N GLU A 71 -1.67 -18.54 10.69
CA GLU A 71 -2.62 -19.62 10.94
C GLU A 71 -3.78 -19.61 9.95
N MET A 72 -4.53 -20.71 9.91
CA MET A 72 -5.79 -20.76 9.18
C MET A 72 -6.91 -20.18 10.04
N THR A 73 -7.74 -19.33 9.45
CA THR A 73 -8.86 -18.67 10.15
C THR A 73 -10.13 -18.74 9.31
N GLU A 74 -11.28 -18.53 9.96
CA GLU A 74 -12.57 -18.34 9.29
C GLU A 74 -12.84 -16.83 9.18
N ASP A 75 -12.75 -16.33 7.96
CA ASP A 75 -13.05 -14.92 7.65
C ASP A 75 -14.46 -14.78 7.05
N VAL A 76 -15.13 -13.69 7.38
CA VAL A 76 -16.52 -13.43 6.94
C VAL A 76 -16.63 -13.29 5.42
N THR A 77 -15.59 -12.73 4.80
CA THR A 77 -15.57 -12.44 3.35
C THR A 77 -14.93 -13.56 2.55
N LEU A 78 -13.78 -14.06 3.04
CA LEU A 78 -12.97 -15.04 2.32
C LEU A 78 -13.21 -16.49 2.76
N GLY A 79 -13.97 -16.71 3.86
CA GLY A 79 -14.16 -18.06 4.41
C GLY A 79 -12.88 -18.59 5.04
N HIS A 80 -12.53 -19.86 4.79
CA HIS A 80 -11.37 -20.53 5.35
C HIS A 80 -10.07 -20.05 4.69
N ALA A 81 -9.43 -19.05 5.27
CA ALA A 81 -8.28 -18.32 4.72
C ALA A 81 -7.01 -18.49 5.56
N LEU A 82 -5.85 -18.38 4.91
CA LEU A 82 -4.58 -18.21 5.60
C LEU A 82 -4.46 -16.78 6.09
N GLU A 83 -4.28 -16.60 7.39
CA GLU A 83 -4.04 -15.31 8.02
C GLU A 83 -2.57 -15.15 8.41
N LEU A 84 -1.99 -13.98 8.09
CA LEU A 84 -0.76 -13.49 8.70
C LEU A 84 -1.04 -12.15 9.35
N ALA A 85 -0.68 -12.02 10.64
CA ALA A 85 -0.86 -10.78 11.38
C ALA A 85 0.41 -10.36 12.14
N SER A 86 0.59 -9.05 12.29
CA SER A 86 1.73 -8.47 13.02
C SER A 86 1.58 -8.54 14.53
N ALA A 87 0.39 -8.83 15.03
CA ALA A 87 0.06 -9.02 16.45
C ALA A 87 -1.23 -9.82 16.58
N ALA A 88 -1.41 -10.48 17.73
CA ALA A 88 -2.65 -11.19 18.05
C ALA A 88 -3.83 -10.26 18.38
N ASP A 89 -3.54 -9.00 18.74
CA ASP A 89 -4.55 -8.00 19.10
C ASP A 89 -4.61 -6.86 18.06
N SER A 90 -5.75 -6.72 17.43
CA SER A 90 -6.02 -5.66 16.45
C SER A 90 -6.02 -4.24 17.06
N SER A 91 -5.98 -4.09 18.37
CA SER A 91 -5.83 -2.79 19.04
C SER A 91 -4.42 -2.22 18.96
N ASP A 92 -3.40 -3.04 18.62
CA ASP A 92 -2.02 -2.57 18.43
C ASP A 92 -1.95 -1.40 17.43
N ALA A 93 -1.14 -0.39 17.77
CA ALA A 93 -0.98 0.81 16.94
C ALA A 93 -0.35 0.53 15.57
N ASN A 94 0.42 -0.57 15.46
CA ASN A 94 1.11 -0.99 14.24
C ASN A 94 0.46 -2.23 13.62
N TYR A 95 -0.78 -2.55 13.99
CA TYR A 95 -1.46 -3.75 13.51
C TYR A 95 -1.53 -3.81 11.99
N GLN A 96 -1.15 -4.96 11.48
CA GLN A 96 -1.30 -5.35 10.08
C GLN A 96 -1.84 -6.77 10.03
N VAL A 97 -2.68 -7.06 9.06
CA VAL A 97 -3.20 -8.40 8.79
C VAL A 97 -3.34 -8.60 7.29
N VAL A 98 -3.07 -9.80 6.82
CA VAL A 98 -3.30 -10.20 5.42
C VAL A 98 -3.93 -11.58 5.41
N LEU A 99 -5.00 -11.70 4.65
CA LEU A 99 -5.74 -12.94 4.42
C LEU A 99 -5.51 -13.41 2.99
N PHE A 100 -5.32 -14.71 2.81
CA PHE A 100 -5.13 -15.35 1.52
C PHE A 100 -6.09 -16.52 1.37
N GLN A 101 -6.94 -16.50 0.35
CA GLN A 101 -7.84 -17.61 0.03
C GLN A 101 -7.62 -18.08 -1.40
N ARG A 102 -7.45 -19.39 -1.58
CA ARG A 102 -7.43 -20.02 -2.90
C ARG A 102 -8.84 -20.34 -3.36
N GLY A 103 -9.11 -20.08 -4.61
CA GLY A 103 -10.33 -20.44 -5.30
C GLY A 103 -10.10 -20.53 -6.80
N ASP A 104 -11.17 -20.59 -7.57
CA ASP A 104 -11.15 -20.38 -9.00
C ASP A 104 -11.68 -18.98 -9.36
N LYS A 105 -11.61 -18.60 -10.63
CA LYS A 105 -12.02 -17.27 -11.09
C LYS A 105 -13.53 -16.98 -10.87
N ASP A 106 -14.32 -18.00 -10.64
CA ASP A 106 -15.78 -17.87 -10.48
C ASP A 106 -16.18 -17.85 -8.98
N THR A 107 -15.26 -18.21 -8.09
CA THR A 107 -15.49 -18.24 -6.63
C THR A 107 -15.84 -16.86 -6.08
N TYR A 108 -15.08 -15.83 -6.50
CA TYR A 108 -15.30 -14.43 -6.13
C TYR A 108 -15.06 -13.55 -7.36
N SER A 109 -15.89 -13.69 -8.41
CA SER A 109 -15.69 -13.04 -9.72
C SER A 109 -15.50 -11.52 -9.64
N ASP A 110 -16.16 -10.88 -8.68
CA ASP A 110 -16.15 -9.43 -8.49
C ASP A 110 -15.51 -9.03 -7.15
N PHE A 111 -14.58 -9.86 -6.63
CA PHE A 111 -13.98 -9.71 -5.29
C PHE A 111 -13.55 -8.29 -4.97
N ILE A 112 -12.72 -7.67 -5.82
CA ILE A 112 -12.20 -6.32 -5.57
C ILE A 112 -13.35 -5.31 -5.52
N GLN A 113 -14.29 -5.38 -6.47
CA GLN A 113 -15.41 -4.45 -6.55
C GLN A 113 -16.37 -4.61 -5.37
N GLN A 114 -16.66 -5.85 -4.97
CA GLN A 114 -17.49 -6.13 -3.80
C GLN A 114 -16.80 -5.63 -2.52
N SER A 115 -15.54 -5.96 -2.33
CA SER A 115 -14.76 -5.51 -1.16
C SER A 115 -14.64 -3.98 -1.08
N GLU A 116 -14.46 -3.28 -2.21
CA GLU A 116 -14.51 -1.82 -2.25
C GLU A 116 -15.88 -1.28 -1.81
N SER A 117 -16.97 -1.94 -2.23
CA SER A 117 -18.33 -1.57 -1.84
C SER A 117 -18.56 -1.75 -0.34
N ASP A 118 -18.11 -2.88 0.21
CA ASP A 118 -18.23 -3.20 1.63
C ASP A 118 -17.40 -2.23 2.50
N LEU A 119 -16.18 -1.92 2.07
CA LEU A 119 -15.34 -0.90 2.72
C LEU A 119 -16.00 0.48 2.69
N LYS A 120 -16.63 0.85 1.58
CA LYS A 120 -17.34 2.11 1.46
C LYS A 120 -18.59 2.16 2.34
N GLU A 121 -19.32 1.05 2.46
CA GLU A 121 -20.46 0.95 3.37
C GLU A 121 -20.04 1.06 4.83
N ALA A 122 -18.97 0.36 5.21
CA ALA A 122 -18.48 0.32 6.59
C ALA A 122 -17.81 1.62 7.04
N TYR A 123 -17.05 2.28 6.16
CA TYR A 123 -16.17 3.40 6.52
C TYR A 123 -16.49 4.72 5.80
N GLY A 124 -17.46 4.74 4.90
CA GLY A 124 -17.86 5.93 4.15
C GLY A 124 -16.97 6.19 2.94
N VAL A 125 -16.25 7.32 2.92
CA VAL A 125 -15.42 7.68 1.76
C VAL A 125 -14.16 6.85 1.73
N ILE A 126 -13.93 6.15 0.61
CA ILE A 126 -12.67 5.44 0.30
C ILE A 126 -12.04 6.06 -0.96
N SER A 127 -10.72 5.93 -1.09
CA SER A 127 -9.99 6.40 -2.27
C SER A 127 -9.17 5.26 -2.88
N PRO A 128 -9.78 4.47 -3.79
CA PRO A 128 -9.09 3.34 -4.41
C PRO A 128 -8.01 3.84 -5.36
N ARG A 129 -6.84 3.19 -5.34
CA ARG A 129 -5.70 3.46 -6.22
C ARG A 129 -5.11 2.14 -6.68
N LYS A 130 -4.79 2.04 -7.96
CA LYS A 130 -4.10 0.86 -8.49
C LYS A 130 -2.74 0.68 -7.82
N VAL A 131 -2.43 -0.56 -7.44
CA VAL A 131 -1.12 -0.99 -6.94
C VAL A 131 -0.50 -1.92 -7.96
N ASN A 132 0.77 -1.70 -8.28
CA ASN A 132 1.51 -2.60 -9.16
C ASN A 132 2.20 -3.65 -8.28
N LEU A 133 1.77 -4.90 -8.41
CA LEU A 133 2.31 -6.08 -7.76
C LEU A 133 2.77 -7.07 -8.83
N SER A 134 3.80 -7.84 -8.51
CA SER A 134 4.34 -8.87 -9.39
C SER A 134 4.46 -10.18 -8.64
N VAL A 135 3.77 -11.20 -9.11
CA VAL A 135 3.85 -12.58 -8.62
C VAL A 135 4.29 -13.47 -9.77
N ASP A 136 5.31 -14.31 -9.55
CA ASP A 136 5.83 -15.17 -10.61
C ASP A 136 4.78 -16.16 -11.10
N GLY A 137 4.63 -16.26 -12.42
CA GLY A 137 3.67 -17.17 -13.07
C GLY A 137 2.21 -16.78 -12.90
N ALA A 138 1.93 -15.51 -12.57
CA ALA A 138 0.56 -15.05 -12.37
C ALA A 138 0.31 -13.63 -12.89
N THR A 139 -0.95 -13.36 -13.23
CA THR A 139 -1.45 -12.00 -13.49
C THR A 139 -2.06 -11.45 -12.20
N VAL A 140 -1.69 -10.23 -11.82
CA VAL A 140 -2.17 -9.60 -10.59
C VAL A 140 -3.00 -8.37 -10.89
N THR A 141 -4.20 -8.30 -10.31
CA THR A 141 -5.00 -7.08 -10.20
C THR A 141 -5.03 -6.67 -8.74
N ALA A 142 -4.61 -5.44 -8.43
CA ALA A 142 -4.57 -4.98 -7.06
C ALA A 142 -4.93 -3.51 -6.92
N VAL A 143 -5.61 -3.19 -5.83
CA VAL A 143 -5.96 -1.83 -5.41
C VAL A 143 -5.59 -1.61 -3.95
N ARG A 144 -5.23 -0.38 -3.63
CA ARG A 144 -5.14 0.13 -2.27
C ARG A 144 -6.30 1.07 -2.05
N CYS A 145 -7.01 0.89 -0.95
CA CYS A 145 -8.06 1.79 -0.49
C CYS A 145 -7.58 2.55 0.74
N ASP A 146 -7.54 3.88 0.64
CA ASP A 146 -7.24 4.74 1.79
C ASP A 146 -8.55 4.93 2.57
N ILE A 147 -8.58 4.49 3.82
CA ILE A 147 -9.72 4.51 4.74
C ILE A 147 -9.26 5.29 5.96
N GLN A 148 -10.01 6.26 6.46
CA GLN A 148 -9.71 7.13 7.61
C GLN A 148 -8.39 6.85 8.39
N ALA A 149 -8.33 5.75 9.17
CA ALA A 149 -7.19 5.37 10.00
C ALA A 149 -6.44 4.13 9.49
N TYR A 150 -6.82 3.59 8.32
CA TYR A 150 -6.29 2.35 7.77
C TYR A 150 -6.01 2.46 6.28
N TYR A 151 -5.20 1.52 5.81
CA TYR A 151 -5.00 1.28 4.38
C TYR A 151 -5.34 -0.19 4.11
N ALA A 152 -6.29 -0.42 3.20
CA ALA A 152 -6.60 -1.76 2.74
C ALA A 152 -5.88 -2.03 1.40
N VAL A 153 -5.40 -3.25 1.22
CA VAL A 153 -4.86 -3.76 -0.05
C VAL A 153 -5.69 -4.96 -0.45
N LEU A 154 -6.37 -4.85 -1.58
CA LEU A 154 -7.16 -5.92 -2.16
C LEU A 154 -6.47 -6.40 -3.43
N ALA A 155 -6.30 -7.71 -3.59
CA ALA A 155 -5.68 -8.25 -4.79
C ALA A 155 -6.32 -9.57 -5.24
N THR A 156 -6.27 -9.80 -6.54
CA THR A 156 -6.58 -11.06 -7.19
C THR A 156 -5.35 -11.49 -7.97
N ILE A 157 -4.82 -12.67 -7.64
CA ILE A 157 -3.64 -13.28 -8.26
C ILE A 157 -4.14 -14.47 -9.08
N THR A 158 -4.13 -14.36 -10.40
CA THR A 158 -4.62 -15.39 -11.33
C THR A 158 -3.44 -16.10 -11.96
N TYR A 159 -3.32 -17.40 -11.71
CA TYR A 159 -2.29 -18.26 -12.27
C TYR A 159 -2.71 -18.84 -13.64
N ASP A 160 -1.73 -19.23 -14.45
CA ASP A 160 -1.97 -19.84 -15.75
C ASP A 160 -2.73 -21.18 -15.65
N SER A 161 -2.70 -21.85 -14.50
CA SER A 161 -3.51 -23.04 -14.19
C SER A 161 -5.00 -22.78 -14.13
N GLY A 162 -5.41 -21.52 -13.99
CA GLY A 162 -6.80 -21.11 -13.74
C GLY A 162 -7.13 -20.95 -12.25
N ASP A 163 -6.22 -21.33 -11.36
CA ASP A 163 -6.34 -21.06 -9.93
C ASP A 163 -6.22 -19.56 -9.65
N VAL A 164 -6.91 -19.12 -8.62
CA VAL A 164 -6.89 -17.72 -8.18
C VAL A 164 -6.60 -17.66 -6.68
N VAL A 165 -5.75 -16.72 -6.26
CA VAL A 165 -5.60 -16.35 -4.85
C VAL A 165 -6.20 -14.97 -4.64
N TYR A 166 -7.16 -14.89 -3.77
CA TYR A 166 -7.80 -13.67 -3.30
C TYR A 166 -7.07 -13.17 -2.06
N VAL A 167 -6.79 -11.88 -2.02
CA VAL A 167 -6.00 -11.26 -0.95
C VAL A 167 -6.73 -10.07 -0.38
N SER A 168 -6.91 -10.08 0.95
CA SER A 168 -7.40 -8.95 1.71
C SER A 168 -6.38 -8.56 2.77
N GLY A 169 -5.76 -7.40 2.63
CA GLY A 169 -4.77 -6.87 3.56
C GLY A 169 -5.25 -5.57 4.21
N LEU A 170 -4.98 -5.41 5.49
CA LEU A 170 -5.28 -4.20 6.24
C LEU A 170 -4.05 -3.78 7.07
N THR A 171 -3.74 -2.49 7.09
CA THR A 171 -2.67 -1.93 7.93
C THR A 171 -3.05 -0.57 8.50
N LYS A 172 -2.59 -0.31 9.73
CA LYS A 172 -2.60 1.03 10.36
C LYS A 172 -1.38 1.87 9.97
N LEU A 173 -0.37 1.26 9.38
CA LEU A 173 0.85 1.92 8.97
C LEU A 173 0.63 2.75 7.70
N ALA A 174 1.30 3.88 7.58
CA ALA A 174 1.29 4.70 6.37
C ALA A 174 1.90 3.99 5.15
N SER A 175 2.81 3.04 5.38
CA SER A 175 3.43 2.20 4.35
C SER A 175 2.70 0.87 4.23
N ILE A 176 2.39 0.46 2.99
CA ILE A 176 1.86 -0.87 2.67
C ILE A 176 2.97 -1.85 2.23
N SER A 177 4.25 -1.48 2.42
CA SER A 177 5.39 -2.26 1.88
C SER A 177 5.41 -3.70 2.38
N ASP A 178 5.11 -3.93 3.66
CA ASP A 178 5.14 -5.26 4.26
C ASP A 178 4.05 -6.16 3.68
N ILE A 179 2.84 -5.60 3.48
CA ILE A 179 1.75 -6.30 2.79
C ILE A 179 2.14 -6.61 1.35
N VAL A 180 2.69 -5.64 0.62
CA VAL A 180 3.11 -5.82 -0.77
C VAL A 180 4.18 -6.91 -0.89
N ASN A 181 5.20 -6.89 -0.04
CA ASN A 181 6.26 -7.90 -0.02
C ASN A 181 5.69 -9.30 0.24
N LEU A 182 4.75 -9.40 1.18
CA LEU A 182 4.09 -10.65 1.51
C LEU A 182 3.26 -11.17 0.32
N VAL A 183 2.47 -10.32 -0.33
CA VAL A 183 1.66 -10.68 -1.51
C VAL A 183 2.54 -11.11 -2.68
N GLU A 184 3.66 -10.43 -2.93
CA GLU A 184 4.60 -10.78 -4.00
C GLU A 184 5.34 -12.12 -3.74
N SER A 185 5.35 -12.59 -2.49
CA SER A 185 5.93 -13.90 -2.11
C SER A 185 5.02 -15.09 -2.37
N VAL A 186 3.73 -14.86 -2.67
CA VAL A 186 2.71 -15.92 -2.81
C VAL A 186 3.07 -16.89 -3.93
N ARG A 187 2.91 -18.17 -3.64
CA ARG A 187 3.00 -19.28 -4.61
C ARG A 187 1.86 -20.26 -4.34
N LEU A 188 1.49 -21.04 -5.35
CA LEU A 188 0.62 -22.22 -5.21
C LEU A 188 1.44 -23.49 -5.27
N SER A 189 1.15 -24.41 -4.37
CA SER A 189 1.72 -25.77 -4.32
C SER A 189 0.74 -26.78 -4.88
#